data_f82ae8760ab74744710eda9d5052861e
#
_entry.id   f82ae8760ab74744710eda9d5052861e
#
_cell.length_a   1.000
_cell.length_b   1.000
_cell.length_c   1.000
_cell.angle_alpha   90.00
_cell.angle_beta   90.00
_cell.angle_gamma   90.00
#
_symmetry.space_group_name_H-M   'P 1'
#
loop_
_entity.id
_entity.type
_entity.pdbx_description
1 polymer ?
#
loop_
_entity_poly.entity_id
_entity_poly.type
_entity_poly.pdbx_seq_one_letter_code
_entity_poly.pdbx_strand_id
1 'polypeptide(L)'
;MIWALVNDLGQRAVSLNKWEQRRSLRRRLQTLALPPGSKALDFGCGTGLFASTFSRSGLTYHGYDIDSGVVSYARRMYPGQVFASAREEIAHYGPFDLVVANCCFHHIPDDVLAEELEWVKRILADRGAFLLIDIVVRPEDRSVLRRAFRTLERGAFLRRAEEYVAIVARHLVVKRVGEDRSYMLSIPGSPVYNDLVVVECGK
;
A
#
# COMPACT_ATOMS: atom_id res chain seq x y z
N MET A 1 0.11 19.25 22.26
CA MET A 1 -1.35 19.24 22.09
C MET A 1 -1.78 19.80 20.71
N ILE A 2 -1.35 20.99 20.32
CA ILE A 2 -1.69 21.61 19.00
C ILE A 2 -1.16 20.77 17.81
N TRP A 3 0.04 20.24 17.89
CA TRP A 3 0.64 19.40 16.85
C TRP A 3 -0.12 18.09 16.59
N ALA A 4 -0.62 17.46 17.65
CA ALA A 4 -1.47 16.26 17.55
C ALA A 4 -2.83 16.58 16.89
N LEU A 5 -3.41 17.75 17.17
CA LEU A 5 -4.67 18.19 16.57
C LEU A 5 -4.53 18.51 15.08
N VAL A 6 -3.44 19.19 14.70
CA VAL A 6 -3.12 19.52 13.30
C VAL A 6 -2.85 18.24 12.51
N ASN A 7 -2.16 17.28 13.10
CA ASN A 7 -1.90 15.98 12.50
C ASN A 7 -3.20 15.16 12.35
N ASP A 8 -4.08 15.17 13.35
CA ASP A 8 -5.39 14.49 13.28
C ASP A 8 -6.30 15.09 12.20
N LEU A 9 -6.38 16.42 12.10
CA LEU A 9 -7.13 17.12 11.04
C LEU A 9 -6.54 16.85 9.66
N GLY A 10 -5.22 16.84 9.54
CA GLY A 10 -4.52 16.48 8.29
C GLY A 10 -4.80 15.04 7.88
N GLN A 11 -4.73 14.11 8.82
CA GLN A 11 -5.03 12.69 8.58
C GLN A 11 -6.49 12.45 8.20
N ARG A 12 -7.43 13.18 8.81
CA ARG A 12 -8.87 13.11 8.45
C ARG A 12 -9.12 13.66 7.05
N ALA A 13 -8.48 14.78 6.68
CA ALA A 13 -8.57 15.34 5.33
C ALA A 13 -7.99 14.39 4.27
N VAL A 14 -6.85 13.76 4.55
CA VAL A 14 -6.26 12.70 3.72
C VAL A 14 -7.20 11.50 3.62
N SER A 15 -7.83 11.12 4.74
CA SER A 15 -8.78 9.99 4.80
C SER A 15 -10.02 10.20 3.92
N LEU A 16 -10.60 11.42 3.94
CA LEU A 16 -11.74 11.77 3.09
C LEU A 16 -11.38 11.75 1.61
N ASN A 17 -10.11 12.04 1.30
CA ASN A 17 -9.62 12.16 -0.07
C ASN A 17 -9.24 10.82 -0.72
N LYS A 18 -9.32 9.70 0.00
CA LYS A 18 -8.86 8.39 -0.51
C LYS A 18 -9.98 7.38 -0.79
N TRP A 19 -11.25 7.84 -0.95
CA TRP A 19 -12.37 6.92 -1.23
C TRP A 19 -12.19 6.17 -2.56
N GLU A 20 -11.61 6.82 -3.56
CA GLU A 20 -11.35 6.20 -4.86
C GLU A 20 -10.26 5.12 -4.77
N GLN A 21 -9.19 5.40 -4.03
CA GLN A 21 -8.14 4.40 -3.76
C GLN A 21 -8.71 3.19 -3.00
N ARG A 22 -9.61 3.42 -2.01
CA ARG A 22 -10.32 2.33 -1.32
C ARG A 22 -11.18 1.51 -2.28
N ARG A 23 -11.87 2.18 -3.21
CA ARG A 23 -12.70 1.50 -4.23
C ARG A 23 -11.83 0.70 -5.21
N SER A 24 -10.71 1.26 -5.65
CA SER A 24 -9.74 0.59 -6.51
C SER A 24 -9.16 -0.65 -5.81
N LEU A 25 -8.64 -0.49 -4.58
CA LEU A 25 -8.14 -1.61 -3.80
C LEU A 25 -9.21 -2.70 -3.61
N ARG A 26 -10.43 -2.32 -3.24
CA ARG A 26 -11.53 -3.29 -3.06
C ARG A 26 -11.80 -4.12 -4.31
N ARG A 27 -11.84 -3.47 -5.49
CA ARG A 27 -12.04 -4.20 -6.76
C ARG A 27 -10.92 -5.22 -6.99
N ARG A 28 -9.67 -4.86 -6.69
CA ARG A 28 -8.50 -5.75 -6.83
C ARG A 28 -8.56 -6.92 -5.85
N LEU A 29 -8.89 -6.65 -4.59
CA LEU A 29 -9.10 -7.71 -3.59
C LEU A 29 -10.19 -8.70 -4.03
N GLN A 30 -11.25 -8.20 -4.66
CA GLN A 30 -12.32 -9.05 -5.20
C GLN A 30 -11.85 -9.90 -6.40
N THR A 31 -10.99 -9.35 -7.29
CA THR A 31 -10.45 -10.12 -8.43
C THR A 31 -9.48 -11.23 -8.02
N LEU A 32 -8.83 -11.11 -6.88
CA LEU A 32 -7.97 -12.17 -6.32
C LEU A 32 -8.77 -13.39 -5.85
N ALA A 33 -10.08 -13.24 -5.64
CA ALA A 33 -11.01 -14.31 -5.27
C ALA A 33 -10.52 -15.20 -4.10
N LEU A 34 -9.89 -14.58 -3.11
CA LEU A 34 -9.40 -15.30 -1.93
C LEU A 34 -10.58 -15.79 -1.06
N PRO A 35 -10.47 -16.97 -0.44
CA PRO A 35 -11.47 -17.48 0.48
C PRO A 35 -11.78 -16.50 1.61
N PRO A 36 -13.03 -16.40 2.09
CA PRO A 36 -13.34 -15.63 3.28
C PRO A 36 -12.51 -16.07 4.49
N GLY A 37 -12.02 -15.11 5.27
CA GLY A 37 -11.13 -15.36 6.40
C GLY A 37 -9.65 -15.47 6.05
N SER A 38 -9.27 -15.44 4.75
CA SER A 38 -7.87 -15.40 4.35
C SER A 38 -7.13 -14.28 5.05
N LYS A 39 -5.92 -14.55 5.50
CA LYS A 39 -5.07 -13.59 6.22
C LYS A 39 -4.41 -12.62 5.25
N ALA A 40 -4.68 -11.34 5.43
CA ALA A 40 -4.08 -10.29 4.61
C ALA A 40 -3.20 -9.37 5.46
N LEU A 41 -2.00 -9.08 4.95
CA LEU A 41 -1.09 -8.08 5.50
C LEU A 41 -1.09 -6.83 4.63
N ASP A 42 -1.37 -5.69 5.24
CA ASP A 42 -1.19 -4.34 4.68
C ASP A 42 0.20 -3.85 5.06
N PHE A 43 1.15 -3.97 4.13
CA PHE A 43 2.55 -3.60 4.31
C PHE A 43 2.73 -2.10 4.07
N GLY A 44 3.25 -1.38 5.07
CA GLY A 44 3.26 0.08 5.08
C GLY A 44 1.84 0.64 5.31
N CYS A 45 1.13 0.09 6.30
CA CYS A 45 -0.29 0.38 6.55
C CYS A 45 -0.56 1.81 7.02
N GLY A 46 0.48 2.54 7.45
CA GLY A 46 0.35 3.89 8.00
C GLY A 46 -0.69 3.95 9.11
N THR A 47 -1.61 4.87 8.99
CA THR A 47 -2.70 5.08 9.96
C THR A 47 -3.85 4.05 9.88
N GLY A 48 -3.69 2.96 9.13
CA GLY A 48 -4.70 1.91 8.99
C GLY A 48 -5.86 2.27 8.07
N LEU A 49 -5.66 3.24 7.18
CA LEU A 49 -6.70 3.81 6.32
C LEU A 49 -7.48 2.76 5.52
N PHE A 50 -6.82 1.68 5.11
CA PHE A 50 -7.40 0.62 4.29
C PHE A 50 -7.94 -0.58 5.09
N ALA A 51 -7.76 -0.64 6.42
CA ALA A 51 -8.17 -1.75 7.25
C ALA A 51 -9.62 -2.19 7.01
N SER A 52 -10.55 -1.22 6.99
CA SER A 52 -11.97 -1.51 6.71
C SER A 52 -12.23 -2.02 5.29
N THR A 53 -11.34 -1.74 4.33
CA THR A 53 -11.48 -2.22 2.94
C THR A 53 -11.18 -3.72 2.87
N PHE A 54 -10.13 -4.18 3.56
CA PHE A 54 -9.81 -5.60 3.68
C PHE A 54 -10.92 -6.37 4.37
N SER A 55 -11.35 -5.91 5.55
CA SER A 55 -12.39 -6.58 6.33
C SER A 55 -13.73 -6.67 5.57
N ARG A 56 -14.13 -5.61 4.84
CA ARG A 56 -15.32 -5.63 3.98
C ARG A 56 -15.17 -6.50 2.74
N SER A 57 -13.94 -6.89 2.40
CA SER A 57 -13.66 -7.87 1.35
C SER A 57 -13.60 -9.30 1.88
N GLY A 58 -13.94 -9.52 3.16
CA GLY A 58 -13.98 -10.83 3.79
C GLY A 58 -12.62 -11.33 4.29
N LEU A 59 -11.60 -10.47 4.32
CA LEU A 59 -10.23 -10.85 4.72
C LEU A 59 -9.98 -10.54 6.20
N THR A 60 -9.15 -11.34 6.84
CA THR A 60 -8.63 -11.07 8.18
C THR A 60 -7.45 -10.10 8.05
N TYR A 61 -7.63 -8.88 8.50
CA TYR A 61 -6.69 -7.79 8.34
C TYR A 61 -5.57 -7.81 9.39
N HIS A 62 -4.36 -7.55 8.90
CA HIS A 62 -3.19 -7.26 9.71
C HIS A 62 -2.45 -6.07 9.07
N GLY A 63 -2.02 -5.10 9.87
CA GLY A 63 -1.27 -3.93 9.41
C GLY A 63 0.16 -3.94 9.95
N TYR A 64 1.12 -3.63 9.09
CA TYR A 64 2.52 -3.42 9.49
C TYR A 64 3.02 -2.07 8.96
N ASP A 65 3.64 -1.30 9.85
CA ASP A 65 4.36 -0.09 9.48
C ASP A 65 5.53 0.12 10.44
N ILE A 66 6.69 0.53 9.92
CA ILE A 66 7.89 0.75 10.73
C ILE A 66 7.74 1.93 11.72
N ASP A 67 6.84 2.88 11.42
CA ASP A 67 6.57 4.02 12.29
C ASP A 67 5.61 3.63 13.42
N SER A 68 6.16 3.43 14.61
CA SER A 68 5.38 3.10 15.82
C SER A 68 4.35 4.17 16.20
N GLY A 69 4.56 5.43 15.81
CA GLY A 69 3.63 6.53 16.05
C GLY A 69 2.34 6.38 15.24
N VAL A 70 2.46 6.08 13.93
CA VAL A 70 1.29 5.83 13.08
C VAL A 70 0.59 4.53 13.45
N VAL A 71 1.33 3.49 13.83
CA VAL A 71 0.77 2.22 14.33
C VAL A 71 -0.03 2.44 15.63
N SER A 72 0.51 3.23 16.57
CA SER A 72 -0.21 3.59 17.80
C SER A 72 -1.50 4.37 17.52
N TYR A 73 -1.50 5.22 16.50
CA TYR A 73 -2.70 5.90 16.05
C TYR A 73 -3.70 4.91 15.43
N ALA A 74 -3.24 4.03 14.54
CA ALA A 74 -4.08 3.04 13.87
C ALA A 74 -4.77 2.10 14.88
N ARG A 75 -4.05 1.62 15.90
CA ARG A 75 -4.60 0.80 17.00
C ARG A 75 -5.77 1.50 17.71
N ARG A 76 -5.67 2.82 17.94
CA ARG A 76 -6.77 3.60 18.57
C ARG A 76 -7.97 3.79 17.66
N MET A 77 -7.73 4.00 16.37
CA MET A 77 -8.79 4.27 15.39
C MET A 77 -9.55 3.02 14.95
N TYR A 78 -8.90 1.86 14.99
CA TYR A 78 -9.46 0.58 14.52
C TYR A 78 -9.32 -0.51 15.58
N PRO A 79 -10.00 -0.37 16.75
CA PRO A 79 -9.96 -1.37 17.79
C PRO A 79 -10.48 -2.71 17.24
N GLY A 80 -9.79 -3.80 17.57
CA GLY A 80 -10.11 -5.14 17.06
C GLY A 80 -9.38 -5.54 15.78
N GLN A 81 -8.60 -4.63 15.17
CA GLN A 81 -7.65 -4.96 14.11
C GLN A 81 -6.23 -5.12 14.68
N VAL A 82 -5.44 -5.96 14.05
CA VAL A 82 -4.04 -6.17 14.42
C VAL A 82 -3.15 -5.16 13.70
N PHE A 83 -2.31 -4.47 14.47
CA PHE A 83 -1.28 -3.58 13.93
C PHE A 83 0.03 -3.83 14.68
N ALA A 84 1.14 -3.85 13.94
CA ALA A 84 2.49 -4.04 14.49
C ALA A 84 3.48 -3.06 13.87
N SER A 85 4.52 -2.69 14.66
CA SER A 85 5.65 -1.90 14.17
C SER A 85 6.97 -2.68 14.18
N ALA A 86 6.96 -3.93 14.60
CA ALA A 86 8.09 -4.85 14.53
C ALA A 86 7.74 -6.04 13.61
N ARG A 87 8.71 -6.46 12.80
CA ARG A 87 8.55 -7.61 11.87
C ARG A 87 8.29 -8.91 12.64
N GLU A 88 8.92 -9.07 13.77
CA GLU A 88 8.77 -10.24 14.63
C GLU A 88 7.35 -10.35 15.17
N GLU A 89 6.76 -9.23 15.59
CA GLU A 89 5.39 -9.18 16.10
C GLU A 89 4.39 -9.60 15.02
N ILE A 90 4.49 -9.02 13.81
CA ILE A 90 3.55 -9.32 12.73
C ILE A 90 3.75 -10.71 12.14
N ALA A 91 4.99 -11.23 12.12
CA ALA A 91 5.29 -12.55 11.59
C ALA A 91 4.59 -13.69 12.34
N HIS A 92 4.27 -13.51 13.63
CA HIS A 92 3.52 -14.48 14.42
C HIS A 92 2.09 -14.74 13.89
N TYR A 93 1.53 -13.81 13.13
CA TYR A 93 0.20 -13.97 12.53
C TYR A 93 0.23 -14.68 11.17
N GLY A 94 1.42 -14.80 10.56
CA GLY A 94 1.59 -15.50 9.29
C GLY A 94 1.41 -17.02 9.36
N PRO A 95 1.60 -17.75 8.25
CA PRO A 95 1.82 -17.19 6.94
C PRO A 95 0.58 -16.42 6.42
N PHE A 96 0.80 -15.48 5.49
CA PHE A 96 -0.25 -14.65 4.91
C PHE A 96 -0.65 -15.15 3.53
N ASP A 97 -1.96 -15.21 3.27
CA ASP A 97 -2.51 -15.55 1.96
C ASP A 97 -2.37 -14.38 0.97
N LEU A 98 -2.28 -13.16 1.51
CA LEU A 98 -2.10 -11.94 0.74
C LEU A 98 -1.19 -10.95 1.49
N VAL A 99 -0.22 -10.38 0.80
CA VAL A 99 0.50 -9.19 1.25
C VAL A 99 0.24 -8.08 0.24
N VAL A 100 -0.20 -6.92 0.71
CA VAL A 100 -0.44 -5.74 -0.13
C VAL A 100 0.52 -4.63 0.29
N ALA A 101 1.28 -4.08 -0.67
CA ALA A 101 2.04 -2.85 -0.52
C ALA A 101 1.36 -1.77 -1.35
N ASN A 102 0.71 -0.81 -0.67
CA ASN A 102 -0.09 0.21 -1.35
C ASN A 102 0.44 1.62 -1.07
N CYS A 103 1.08 2.23 -2.06
CA CYS A 103 1.70 3.55 -1.98
C CYS A 103 2.72 3.67 -0.83
N CYS A 104 3.63 2.70 -0.71
CA CYS A 104 4.67 2.71 0.30
C CYS A 104 6.09 2.49 -0.25
N PHE A 105 6.27 1.78 -1.35
CA PHE A 105 7.59 1.46 -1.89
C PHE A 105 8.36 2.68 -2.39
N HIS A 106 7.66 3.74 -2.81
CA HIS A 106 8.29 5.01 -3.17
C HIS A 106 8.89 5.77 -1.98
N HIS A 107 8.73 5.28 -0.76
CA HIS A 107 9.44 5.78 0.44
C HIS A 107 10.67 4.95 0.79
N ILE A 108 10.91 3.82 0.13
CA ILE A 108 11.94 2.84 0.48
C ILE A 108 13.05 2.86 -0.57
N PRO A 109 14.34 3.03 -0.19
CA PRO A 109 15.48 2.93 -1.11
C PRO A 109 15.66 1.50 -1.61
N ASP A 110 16.34 1.32 -2.77
CA ASP A 110 16.39 0.04 -3.49
C ASP A 110 17.07 -1.10 -2.71
N ASP A 111 18.12 -0.79 -1.96
CA ASP A 111 18.84 -1.75 -1.13
C ASP A 111 17.96 -2.28 0.00
N VAL A 112 17.26 -1.39 0.70
CA VAL A 112 16.29 -1.75 1.75
C VAL A 112 15.09 -2.50 1.16
N LEU A 113 14.62 -2.09 -0.03
CA LEU A 113 13.47 -2.70 -0.69
C LEU A 113 13.72 -4.18 -1.05
N ALA A 114 14.96 -4.53 -1.42
CA ALA A 114 15.35 -5.91 -1.67
C ALA A 114 15.21 -6.78 -0.41
N GLU A 115 15.64 -6.28 0.75
CA GLU A 115 15.48 -6.96 2.04
C GLU A 115 14.01 -7.11 2.45
N GLU A 116 13.19 -6.07 2.19
CA GLU A 116 11.75 -6.09 2.45
C GLU A 116 11.04 -7.15 1.60
N LEU A 117 11.39 -7.26 0.31
CA LEU A 117 10.81 -8.26 -0.59
C LEU A 117 11.21 -9.69 -0.19
N GLU A 118 12.44 -9.92 0.26
CA GLU A 118 12.84 -11.22 0.83
C GLU A 118 12.06 -11.55 2.10
N TRP A 119 11.80 -10.55 2.95
CA TRP A 119 10.97 -10.76 4.13
C TRP A 119 9.51 -11.06 3.73
N VAL A 120 8.92 -10.31 2.81
CA VAL A 120 7.59 -10.57 2.26
C VAL A 120 7.49 -12.00 1.74
N LYS A 121 8.48 -12.46 0.96
CA LYS A 121 8.53 -13.82 0.45
C LYS A 121 8.51 -14.88 1.56
N ARG A 122 9.21 -14.64 2.67
CA ARG A 122 9.23 -15.57 3.82
C ARG A 122 7.89 -15.69 4.52
N ILE A 123 7.16 -14.58 4.69
CA ILE A 123 5.88 -14.54 5.41
C ILE A 123 4.66 -14.89 4.54
N LEU A 124 4.80 -14.92 3.21
CA LEU A 124 3.76 -15.39 2.29
C LEU A 124 3.54 -16.90 2.45
N ALA A 125 2.29 -17.33 2.42
CA ALA A 125 1.91 -18.71 2.24
C ALA A 125 2.42 -19.26 0.89
N ASP A 126 2.54 -20.58 0.73
CA ASP A 126 3.08 -21.17 -0.51
C ASP A 126 2.26 -20.82 -1.76
N ARG A 127 0.96 -20.65 -1.61
CA ARG A 127 0.04 -20.18 -2.66
C ARG A 127 -0.38 -18.73 -2.47
N GLY A 128 0.30 -18.00 -1.59
CA GLY A 128 0.01 -16.61 -1.28
C GLY A 128 0.27 -15.69 -2.47
N ALA A 129 -0.42 -14.56 -2.44
CA ALA A 129 -0.27 -13.50 -3.44
C ALA A 129 0.39 -12.25 -2.83
N PHE A 130 1.22 -11.59 -3.61
CA PHE A 130 1.71 -10.24 -3.31
C PHE A 130 1.12 -9.26 -4.31
N LEU A 131 0.59 -8.15 -3.83
CA LEU A 131 0.00 -7.08 -4.63
C LEU A 131 0.72 -5.77 -4.32
N LEU A 132 1.48 -5.27 -5.29
CA LEU A 132 2.06 -3.92 -5.26
C LEU A 132 1.16 -2.95 -6.00
N ILE A 133 0.85 -1.81 -5.39
CA ILE A 133 0.20 -0.66 -6.02
C ILE A 133 1.03 0.56 -5.64
N ASP A 134 1.71 1.19 -6.62
CA ASP A 134 2.56 2.33 -6.28
C ASP A 134 2.61 3.40 -7.37
N ILE A 135 3.01 4.60 -6.95
CA ILE A 135 3.12 5.78 -7.80
C ILE A 135 4.30 5.60 -8.76
N VAL A 136 4.06 5.90 -10.05
CA VAL A 136 5.11 5.86 -11.06
C VAL A 136 5.39 7.23 -11.65
N VAL A 137 6.63 7.42 -12.08
CA VAL A 137 7.03 8.56 -12.91
C VAL A 137 7.03 8.15 -14.38
N ARG A 138 6.53 9.06 -15.23
CA ARG A 138 6.61 8.93 -16.68
C ARG A 138 7.53 10.01 -17.22
N PRO A 139 8.60 9.67 -17.93
CA PRO A 139 9.54 10.66 -18.48
C PRO A 139 8.87 11.69 -19.41
N GLU A 140 7.83 11.27 -20.12
CA GLU A 140 7.03 12.10 -21.02
C GLU A 140 6.07 13.06 -20.31
N ASP A 141 5.88 12.92 -18.99
CA ASP A 141 4.95 13.77 -18.24
C ASP A 141 5.48 15.21 -18.08
N ARG A 142 4.97 16.11 -18.93
CA ARG A 142 5.31 17.55 -18.93
C ARG A 142 4.41 18.41 -18.05
N SER A 143 3.41 17.83 -17.39
CA SER A 143 2.47 18.57 -16.56
C SER A 143 3.12 19.09 -15.30
N VAL A 144 3.24 20.43 -15.19
CA VAL A 144 3.77 21.09 -13.99
C VAL A 144 2.89 20.80 -12.77
N LEU A 145 1.56 20.80 -12.96
CA LEU A 145 0.60 20.53 -11.88
C LEU A 145 0.75 19.10 -11.34
N ARG A 146 0.91 18.10 -12.20
CA ARG A 146 1.12 16.71 -11.78
C ARG A 146 2.46 16.53 -11.08
N ARG A 147 3.53 17.19 -11.56
CA ARG A 147 4.83 17.19 -10.87
C ARG A 147 4.73 17.82 -9.49
N ALA A 148 4.09 18.99 -9.35
CA ALA A 148 3.85 19.63 -8.06
C ALA A 148 3.00 18.73 -7.13
N PHE A 149 2.00 18.04 -7.66
CA PHE A 149 1.18 17.11 -6.88
C PHE A 149 2.01 15.92 -6.36
N ARG A 150 2.89 15.36 -7.20
CA ARG A 150 3.82 14.28 -6.77
C ARG A 150 4.77 14.71 -5.66
N THR A 151 5.24 15.97 -5.66
CA THR A 151 6.11 16.45 -4.58
C THR A 151 5.40 16.54 -3.23
N LEU A 152 4.06 16.64 -3.21
CA LEU A 152 3.27 16.60 -1.98
C LEU A 152 3.20 15.20 -1.36
N GLU A 153 3.38 14.15 -2.16
CA GLU A 153 3.38 12.76 -1.68
C GLU A 153 4.66 12.38 -0.91
N ARG A 154 5.65 13.27 -0.83
CA ARG A 154 6.91 13.10 -0.07
C ARG A 154 7.69 11.81 -0.39
N GLY A 155 7.41 11.15 -1.50
CA GLY A 155 8.16 9.97 -1.96
C GLY A 155 9.55 10.38 -2.46
N ALA A 156 10.62 9.82 -1.85
CA ALA A 156 12.00 10.10 -2.25
C ALA A 156 12.49 9.21 -3.39
N PHE A 157 11.87 8.02 -3.56
CA PHE A 157 12.34 6.96 -4.46
C PHE A 157 11.27 6.59 -5.49
N LEU A 158 10.78 7.62 -6.22
CA LEU A 158 9.83 7.41 -7.31
C LEU A 158 10.51 6.68 -8.48
N ARG A 159 9.86 5.63 -8.97
CA ARG A 159 10.38 4.74 -10.03
C ARG A 159 9.43 4.71 -11.23
N ARG A 160 9.94 4.26 -12.36
CA ARG A 160 9.12 3.90 -13.50
C ARG A 160 8.47 2.53 -13.26
N ALA A 161 7.41 2.23 -14.00
CA ALA A 161 6.71 0.96 -13.86
C ALA A 161 7.65 -0.25 -14.08
N GLU A 162 8.52 -0.16 -15.08
CA GLU A 162 9.48 -1.22 -15.44
C GLU A 162 10.49 -1.47 -14.31
N GLU A 163 10.89 -0.42 -13.58
CA GLU A 163 11.84 -0.52 -12.48
C GLU A 163 11.19 -1.24 -11.29
N TYR A 164 9.93 -0.94 -10.95
CA TYR A 164 9.18 -1.71 -9.94
C TYR A 164 9.06 -3.18 -10.32
N VAL A 165 8.66 -3.46 -11.58
CA VAL A 165 8.53 -4.84 -12.07
C VAL A 165 9.86 -5.57 -11.99
N ALA A 166 10.97 -4.94 -12.42
CA ALA A 166 12.30 -5.54 -12.39
C ALA A 166 12.79 -5.84 -10.97
N ILE A 167 12.52 -4.94 -10.00
CA ILE A 167 12.87 -5.15 -8.60
C ILE A 167 12.08 -6.34 -8.03
N VAL A 168 10.76 -6.33 -8.20
CA VAL A 168 9.89 -7.38 -7.64
C VAL A 168 10.17 -8.75 -8.28
N ALA A 169 10.43 -8.79 -9.59
CA ALA A 169 10.70 -10.03 -10.31
C ALA A 169 11.99 -10.77 -9.89
N ARG A 170 12.89 -10.11 -9.17
CA ARG A 170 14.08 -10.76 -8.58
C ARG A 170 13.75 -11.65 -7.38
N HIS A 171 12.60 -11.43 -6.74
CA HIS A 171 12.21 -12.05 -5.48
C HIS A 171 10.94 -12.90 -5.58
N LEU A 172 9.98 -12.49 -6.44
CA LEU A 172 8.65 -13.06 -6.56
C LEU A 172 8.31 -13.31 -8.03
N VAL A 173 7.38 -14.24 -8.28
CA VAL A 173 6.92 -14.58 -9.63
C VAL A 173 5.84 -13.58 -10.06
N VAL A 174 6.17 -12.67 -10.98
CA VAL A 174 5.22 -11.71 -11.54
C VAL A 174 4.18 -12.44 -12.40
N LYS A 175 2.92 -12.33 -12.04
CA LYS A 175 1.78 -12.94 -12.73
C LYS A 175 1.07 -11.95 -13.66
N ARG A 176 0.92 -10.71 -13.21
CA ARG A 176 0.22 -9.67 -13.96
C ARG A 176 0.77 -8.29 -13.63
N VAL A 177 0.86 -7.46 -14.65
CA VAL A 177 1.18 -6.02 -14.51
C VAL A 177 0.02 -5.23 -15.10
N GLY A 178 -0.39 -4.17 -14.42
CA GLY A 178 -1.43 -3.27 -14.86
C GLY A 178 -1.15 -1.84 -14.43
N GLU A 179 -2.01 -0.95 -14.84
CA GLU A 179 -1.95 0.46 -14.49
C GLU A 179 -3.24 0.92 -13.83
N ASP A 180 -3.14 2.01 -13.05
CA ASP A 180 -4.28 2.69 -12.46
C ASP A 180 -3.98 4.18 -12.30
N ARG A 181 -4.91 4.95 -11.76
CA ARG A 181 -4.72 6.37 -11.47
C ARG A 181 -5.26 6.72 -10.09
N SER A 182 -4.50 7.55 -9.38
CA SER A 182 -4.94 8.18 -8.13
C SER A 182 -5.17 9.66 -8.39
N TYR A 183 -6.44 10.07 -8.42
CA TYR A 183 -6.82 11.45 -8.72
C TYR A 183 -6.74 12.35 -7.49
N MET A 184 -6.32 13.60 -7.71
CA MET A 184 -6.35 14.62 -6.67
C MET A 184 -7.78 14.82 -6.16
N LEU A 185 -7.93 14.91 -4.85
CA LEU A 185 -9.23 15.01 -4.16
C LEU A 185 -10.22 13.88 -4.49
N SER A 186 -9.72 12.73 -4.98
CA SER A 186 -10.53 11.59 -5.42
C SER A 186 -11.64 11.98 -6.41
N ILE A 187 -11.40 12.96 -7.25
CA ILE A 187 -12.33 13.39 -8.31
C ILE A 187 -11.96 12.67 -9.61
N PRO A 188 -12.73 11.68 -10.06
CA PRO A 188 -12.47 10.97 -11.30
C PRO A 188 -12.45 11.93 -12.49
N GLY A 189 -11.44 11.78 -13.38
CA GLY A 189 -11.28 12.68 -14.53
C GLY A 189 -10.59 14.02 -14.22
N SER A 190 -10.18 14.28 -12.97
CA SER A 190 -9.31 15.41 -12.65
C SER A 190 -8.07 15.40 -13.52
N PRO A 191 -7.62 16.55 -14.06
CA PRO A 191 -6.36 16.65 -14.81
C PRO A 191 -5.12 16.42 -13.93
N VAL A 192 -5.30 16.49 -12.61
CA VAL A 192 -4.23 16.27 -11.62
C VAL A 192 -4.39 14.90 -10.98
N TYR A 193 -3.47 14.00 -11.30
CA TYR A 193 -3.46 12.62 -10.82
C TYR A 193 -2.03 12.08 -10.79
N ASN A 194 -1.83 11.02 -10.01
CA ASN A 194 -0.66 10.16 -10.10
C ASN A 194 -0.99 8.92 -10.92
N ASP A 195 -0.12 8.55 -11.85
CA ASP A 195 -0.16 7.23 -12.47
C ASP A 195 0.35 6.20 -11.46
N LEU A 196 -0.29 5.03 -11.43
CA LEU A 196 0.06 3.92 -10.56
C LEU A 196 0.42 2.70 -11.40
N VAL A 197 1.45 1.97 -10.97
CA VAL A 197 1.66 0.59 -11.40
C VAL A 197 0.96 -0.36 -10.44
N VAL A 198 0.49 -1.47 -10.97
CA VAL A 198 -0.09 -2.58 -10.21
C VAL A 198 0.61 -3.85 -10.62
N VAL A 199 1.30 -4.49 -9.68
CA VAL A 199 2.02 -5.74 -9.92
C VAL A 199 1.44 -6.82 -9.01
N GLU A 200 0.98 -7.90 -9.63
CA GLU A 200 0.41 -9.06 -8.95
C GLU A 200 1.39 -10.22 -9.08
N CYS A 201 1.80 -10.77 -7.94
CA CYS A 201 2.82 -11.81 -7.88
C CYS A 201 2.35 -13.01 -7.08
N GLY A 202 3.02 -14.16 -7.31
CA GLY A 202 3.04 -15.31 -6.43
C GLY A 202 4.39 -15.49 -5.75
N LYS A 203 4.42 -16.42 -4.80
CA LYS A 203 5.67 -16.84 -4.15
C LYS A 203 6.57 -17.61 -5.11
#